data_7155d37ed2570be850e706c217cfedc6
#
_entry.id   7155d37ed2570be850e706c217cfedc6
#
_cell.length_a   1.000
_cell.length_b   1.000
_cell.length_c   1.000
_cell.angle_alpha   90.00
_cell.angle_beta   90.00
_cell.angle_gamma   90.00
#
_symmetry.space_group_name_H-M   'P 1'
#
loop_
_entity.id
_entity.type
_entity.pdbx_description
1 polymer ?
#
loop_
_entity_poly.entity_id
_entity_poly.type
_entity_poly.pdbx_seq_one_letter_code
_entity_poly.pdbx_strand_id
1 'polypeptide(L)'
;LFSAFYSPLISTMTGGYLEEEGFDYDWSVAKPGVSALAALEDGSAQVVQSTISQGFYSLEKGRKTAARHFALLNDMDGFFLTSRVADPDFSWAKLEGADVLVHHGGQPMTMFKYACHKAGIDVSKINMIDAGNAKEMDAAFRAGTGQYIHQQGPAPQQIEADGVGHVVAALGPMVG
;
A
#
# COMPACT_ATOMS: atom_id res chain seq x y z
N LEU A 1 8.68 3.58 4.58
CA LEU A 1 9.00 2.36 3.85
C LEU A 1 9.80 2.72 2.60
N PHE A 2 10.98 2.13 2.43
CA PHE A 2 11.76 2.26 1.18
C PHE A 2 11.29 1.18 0.20
N SER A 3 10.62 1.57 -0.85
CA SER A 3 9.99 0.66 -1.81
C SER A 3 10.00 1.28 -3.20
N ALA A 4 10.09 0.46 -4.24
CA ALA A 4 9.99 0.89 -5.64
C ALA A 4 8.68 1.62 -5.97
N PHE A 5 7.62 1.40 -5.19
CA PHE A 5 6.37 2.16 -5.30
C PHE A 5 6.57 3.67 -5.08
N TYR A 6 7.57 4.06 -4.29
CA TYR A 6 7.92 5.45 -4.02
C TYR A 6 9.04 5.97 -4.93
N SER A 7 9.26 5.31 -6.07
CA SER A 7 10.32 5.68 -7.01
C SER A 7 10.30 7.14 -7.48
N PRO A 8 9.16 7.84 -7.64
CA PRO A 8 9.22 9.25 -8.05
C PRO A 8 10.03 10.11 -7.07
N LEU A 9 9.76 10.01 -5.76
CA LEU A 9 10.52 10.74 -4.75
C LEU A 9 11.97 10.27 -4.66
N ILE A 10 12.18 8.95 -4.71
CA ILE A 10 13.52 8.36 -4.67
C ILE A 10 14.35 8.87 -5.85
N SER A 11 13.78 8.86 -7.06
CA SER A 11 14.47 9.35 -8.26
C SER A 11 14.75 10.85 -8.21
N THR A 12 13.84 11.63 -7.62
CA THR A 12 14.06 13.07 -7.41
C THR A 12 15.28 13.32 -6.53
N MET A 13 15.42 12.57 -5.44
CA MET A 13 16.58 12.68 -4.56
C MET A 13 17.87 12.15 -5.23
N THR A 14 17.84 10.93 -5.76
CA THR A 14 19.05 10.29 -6.29
C THR A 14 19.48 10.78 -7.66
N GLY A 15 18.61 11.44 -8.40
CA GLY A 15 18.89 12.04 -9.71
C GLY A 15 19.55 13.42 -9.65
N GLY A 16 19.76 13.97 -8.46
CA GLY A 16 20.40 15.30 -8.30
C GLY A 16 19.45 16.48 -8.54
N TYR A 17 18.16 16.23 -8.74
CA TYR A 17 17.20 17.31 -9.08
C TYR A 17 16.99 18.30 -7.93
N LEU A 18 17.13 17.87 -6.68
CA LEU A 18 17.01 18.77 -5.54
C LEU A 18 18.23 19.69 -5.43
N GLU A 19 19.42 19.17 -5.68
CA GLU A 19 20.67 19.93 -5.69
C GLU A 19 20.69 20.93 -6.84
N GLU A 20 20.17 20.56 -8.03
CA GLU A 20 20.03 21.47 -9.18
C GLU A 20 19.13 22.68 -8.85
N GLU A 21 18.11 22.47 -8.02
CA GLU A 21 17.20 23.54 -7.53
C GLU A 21 17.75 24.26 -6.29
N GLY A 22 18.97 23.93 -5.86
CA GLY A 22 19.66 24.61 -4.76
C GLY A 22 19.29 24.11 -3.37
N PHE A 23 18.69 22.93 -3.25
CA PHE A 23 18.41 22.31 -1.97
C PHE A 23 19.57 21.45 -1.50
N ASP A 24 20.01 21.67 -0.27
CA ASP A 24 20.81 20.72 0.50
C ASP A 24 19.84 19.94 1.39
N TYR A 25 19.81 18.62 1.25
CA TYR A 25 18.79 17.79 1.92
C TYR A 25 19.41 16.57 2.58
N ASP A 26 18.79 16.16 3.68
CA ASP A 26 19.00 14.87 4.32
C ASP A 26 17.68 14.11 4.35
N TRP A 27 17.73 12.78 4.37
CA TRP A 27 16.52 11.99 4.35
C TRP A 27 16.57 10.81 5.33
N SER A 28 15.40 10.47 5.82
CA SER A 28 15.21 9.32 6.69
C SER A 28 13.88 8.63 6.43
N VAL A 29 13.77 7.40 6.90
CA VAL A 29 12.51 6.62 6.83
C VAL A 29 11.87 6.61 8.20
N ALA A 30 10.59 6.96 8.27
CA ALA A 30 9.83 6.87 9.51
C ALA A 30 9.88 5.45 10.09
N LYS A 31 10.05 5.34 11.40
CA LYS A 31 10.08 4.05 12.09
C LYS A 31 8.76 3.29 11.91
N PRO A 32 8.77 1.95 11.87
CA PRO A 32 7.56 1.16 11.83
C PRO A 32 6.58 1.57 12.94
N GLY A 33 5.30 1.76 12.57
CA GLY A 33 4.25 2.17 13.50
C GLY A 33 4.25 3.67 13.88
N VAL A 34 5.21 4.46 13.39
CA VAL A 34 5.26 5.91 13.62
C VAL A 34 4.75 6.63 12.37
N SER A 35 3.81 7.57 12.56
CA SER A 35 3.36 8.43 11.47
C SER A 35 4.49 9.35 10.99
N ALA A 36 4.68 9.45 9.67
CA ALA A 36 5.61 10.42 9.10
C ALA A 36 5.25 11.88 9.47
N LEU A 37 3.97 12.16 9.75
CA LEU A 37 3.53 13.50 10.18
C LEU A 37 4.11 13.91 11.54
N ALA A 38 4.51 12.95 12.38
CA ALA A 38 5.15 13.27 13.65
C ALA A 38 6.46 14.05 13.45
N ALA A 39 7.18 13.77 12.38
CA ALA A 39 8.42 14.48 12.05
C ALA A 39 8.17 15.95 11.62
N LEU A 40 6.99 16.27 11.05
CA LEU A 40 6.58 17.65 10.82
C LEU A 40 6.17 18.36 12.13
N GLU A 41 5.51 17.62 13.04
CA GLU A 41 5.02 18.15 14.30
C GLU A 41 6.18 18.50 15.26
N ASP A 42 7.22 17.68 15.30
CA ASP A 42 8.40 17.89 16.14
C ASP A 42 9.51 18.70 15.46
N GLY A 43 9.34 19.05 14.18
CA GLY A 43 10.27 19.86 13.41
C GLY A 43 11.50 19.10 12.89
N SER A 44 11.57 17.78 13.05
CA SER A 44 12.69 16.97 12.57
C SER A 44 12.67 16.75 11.04
N ALA A 45 11.57 17.04 10.38
CA ALA A 45 11.48 17.11 8.92
C ALA A 45 10.63 18.31 8.47
N GLN A 46 10.98 18.91 7.33
CA GLN A 46 10.24 20.00 6.69
C GLN A 46 9.27 19.48 5.64
N VAL A 47 9.59 18.32 5.03
CA VAL A 47 8.80 17.67 4.01
C VAL A 47 8.69 16.19 4.33
N VAL A 48 7.50 15.62 4.19
CA VAL A 48 7.28 14.17 4.35
C VAL A 48 6.42 13.63 3.24
N GLN A 49 6.72 12.43 2.80
CA GLN A 49 5.81 11.65 1.96
C GLN A 49 4.90 10.84 2.88
N SER A 50 3.60 11.03 2.75
CA SER A 50 2.60 10.30 3.53
C SER A 50 1.32 10.12 2.75
N THR A 51 0.43 9.26 3.26
CA THR A 51 -0.93 9.17 2.73
C THR A 51 -1.80 10.30 3.29
N ILE A 52 -2.77 10.76 2.51
CA ILE A 52 -3.75 11.78 2.95
C ILE A 52 -4.49 11.33 4.23
N SER A 53 -4.77 10.03 4.35
CA SER A 53 -5.46 9.45 5.51
C SER A 53 -4.74 9.71 6.84
N GLN A 54 -3.43 9.87 6.86
CA GLN A 54 -2.70 10.21 8.10
C GLN A 54 -3.12 11.58 8.65
N GLY A 55 -3.39 12.56 7.78
CA GLY A 55 -3.93 13.85 8.18
C GLY A 55 -5.33 13.74 8.79
N PHE A 56 -6.19 12.91 8.20
CA PHE A 56 -7.54 12.67 8.72
C PHE A 56 -7.53 12.03 10.10
N TYR A 57 -6.67 11.05 10.36
CA TYR A 57 -6.53 10.46 11.71
C TYR A 57 -6.12 11.47 12.76
N SER A 58 -5.31 12.46 12.41
CA SER A 58 -4.97 13.55 13.33
C SER A 58 -6.19 14.41 13.66
N LEU A 59 -7.01 14.73 12.65
CA LEU A 59 -8.25 15.50 12.84
C LEU A 59 -9.30 14.74 13.67
N GLU A 60 -9.49 13.45 13.43
CA GLU A 60 -10.39 12.60 14.22
C GLU A 60 -10.04 12.57 15.72
N LYS A 61 -8.74 12.66 16.03
CA LYS A 61 -8.24 12.76 17.39
C LYS A 61 -8.30 14.17 17.98
N GLY A 62 -8.97 15.11 17.30
CA GLY A 62 -9.06 16.50 17.70
C GLY A 62 -7.73 17.28 17.65
N ARG A 63 -6.74 16.74 16.96
CA ARG A 63 -5.44 17.41 16.78
C ARG A 63 -5.49 18.30 15.56
N LYS A 64 -4.83 19.46 15.64
CA LYS A 64 -4.54 20.25 14.43
C LYS A 64 -3.39 19.57 13.69
N THR A 65 -3.60 19.25 12.42
CA THR A 65 -2.49 18.82 11.58
C THR A 65 -1.69 20.06 11.12
N ALA A 66 -0.38 19.98 11.24
CA ALA A 66 0.53 20.97 10.64
C ALA A 66 0.76 20.70 9.14
N ALA A 67 0.37 19.52 8.65
CA ALA A 67 0.63 19.09 7.29
C ALA A 67 -0.22 19.86 6.27
N ARG A 68 0.44 20.31 5.21
CA ARG A 68 -0.20 20.83 3.99
C ARG A 68 0.27 19.99 2.82
N HIS A 69 -0.67 19.41 2.08
CA HIS A 69 -0.35 18.68 0.86
C HIS A 69 -0.07 19.66 -0.28
N PHE A 70 1.04 19.54 -0.95
CA PHE A 70 1.45 20.43 -2.05
C PHE A 70 1.84 19.67 -3.32
N ALA A 71 2.04 18.36 -3.26
CA ALA A 71 2.35 17.54 -4.42
C ALA A 71 1.69 16.17 -4.30
N LEU A 72 1.18 15.68 -5.42
CA LEU A 72 0.67 14.32 -5.58
C LEU A 72 1.74 13.50 -6.31
N LEU A 73 2.27 12.46 -5.66
CA LEU A 73 3.32 11.61 -6.23
C LEU A 73 2.75 10.38 -6.93
N ASN A 74 1.69 9.82 -6.37
CA ASN A 74 1.00 8.65 -6.90
C ASN A 74 -0.50 8.96 -6.86
N ASP A 75 -1.15 8.97 -8.01
CA ASP A 75 -2.56 9.27 -8.18
C ASP A 75 -3.43 8.01 -8.30
N MET A 76 -2.79 6.84 -8.37
CA MET A 76 -3.47 5.56 -8.48
C MET A 76 -2.96 4.58 -7.42
N ASP A 77 -3.87 3.80 -6.85
CA ASP A 77 -3.52 2.76 -5.88
C ASP A 77 -2.61 1.70 -6.54
N GLY A 78 -1.51 1.38 -5.91
CA GLY A 78 -0.49 0.45 -6.41
C GLY A 78 -0.60 -0.96 -5.82
N PHE A 79 -1.77 -1.33 -5.28
CA PHE A 79 -2.03 -2.67 -4.79
C PHE A 79 -2.64 -3.57 -5.84
N PHE A 80 -2.35 -4.84 -5.70
CA PHE A 80 -2.80 -5.91 -6.60
C PHE A 80 -3.35 -7.07 -5.79
N LEU A 81 -4.20 -7.84 -6.44
CA LEU A 81 -4.64 -9.15 -5.99
C LEU A 81 -3.94 -10.21 -6.82
N THR A 82 -3.28 -11.15 -6.14
CA THR A 82 -2.58 -12.28 -6.77
C THR A 82 -3.28 -13.56 -6.34
N SER A 83 -3.61 -14.39 -7.30
CA SER A 83 -4.18 -15.72 -7.10
C SER A 83 -3.08 -16.76 -7.14
N ARG A 84 -3.26 -17.86 -6.41
CA ARG A 84 -2.37 -19.02 -6.46
C ARG A 84 -2.42 -19.76 -7.78
N VAL A 85 -3.55 -19.72 -8.45
CA VAL A 85 -3.78 -20.35 -9.75
C VAL A 85 -4.12 -19.30 -10.81
N ALA A 86 -3.75 -19.57 -12.06
CA ALA A 86 -4.11 -18.70 -13.17
C ALA A 86 -5.64 -18.60 -13.30
N ASP A 87 -6.15 -17.40 -13.40
CA ASP A 87 -7.58 -17.14 -13.55
C ASP A 87 -7.81 -15.97 -14.51
N PRO A 88 -7.80 -16.23 -15.83
CA PRO A 88 -8.01 -15.19 -16.84
C PRO A 88 -9.42 -14.58 -16.78
N ASP A 89 -10.38 -15.31 -16.22
CA ASP A 89 -11.78 -14.88 -16.04
C ASP A 89 -12.04 -14.46 -14.59
N PHE A 90 -11.05 -13.90 -13.91
CA PHE A 90 -11.20 -13.45 -12.53
C PHE A 90 -12.34 -12.45 -12.39
N SER A 91 -13.15 -12.64 -11.36
CA SER A 91 -14.14 -11.67 -10.91
C SER A 91 -14.06 -11.52 -9.40
N TRP A 92 -14.34 -10.34 -8.90
CA TRP A 92 -14.30 -10.05 -7.46
C TRP A 92 -15.24 -10.95 -6.64
N ALA A 93 -16.32 -11.45 -7.25
CA ALA A 93 -17.25 -12.37 -6.60
C ALA A 93 -16.57 -13.69 -6.13
N LYS A 94 -15.47 -14.08 -6.77
CA LYS A 94 -14.71 -15.28 -6.38
C LYS A 94 -13.99 -15.13 -5.03
N LEU A 95 -13.94 -13.93 -4.47
CA LEU A 95 -13.39 -13.70 -3.13
C LEU A 95 -14.35 -14.12 -2.02
N GLU A 96 -15.67 -14.20 -2.28
CA GLU A 96 -16.62 -14.67 -1.27
C GLU A 96 -16.36 -16.14 -0.95
N GLY A 97 -16.10 -16.43 0.33
CA GLY A 97 -15.71 -17.73 0.84
C GLY A 97 -14.24 -18.09 0.66
N ALA A 98 -13.46 -17.27 -0.04
CA ALA A 98 -12.05 -17.53 -0.26
C ALA A 98 -11.17 -17.03 0.90
N ASP A 99 -10.01 -17.69 1.06
CA ASP A 99 -8.97 -17.30 1.99
C ASP A 99 -8.07 -16.24 1.34
N VAL A 100 -8.10 -15.02 1.86
CA VAL A 100 -7.35 -13.88 1.31
C VAL A 100 -6.38 -13.34 2.36
N LEU A 101 -5.09 -13.39 2.07
CA LEU A 101 -4.08 -12.70 2.88
C LEU A 101 -4.18 -11.20 2.66
N VAL A 102 -4.36 -10.47 3.76
CA VAL A 102 -4.55 -9.02 3.75
C VAL A 102 -3.67 -8.34 4.80
N HIS A 103 -3.40 -7.06 4.61
CA HIS A 103 -2.64 -6.26 5.57
C HIS A 103 -3.38 -6.12 6.91
N HIS A 104 -2.59 -6.02 7.98
CA HIS A 104 -3.04 -5.76 9.36
C HIS A 104 -3.63 -4.35 9.53
N GLY A 105 -4.65 -3.98 8.80
CA GLY A 105 -5.28 -2.66 8.92
C GLY A 105 -4.55 -1.54 8.14
N GLY A 106 -4.83 -0.29 8.53
CA GLY A 106 -4.31 0.89 7.83
C GLY A 106 -4.91 1.09 6.44
N GLN A 107 -4.26 1.96 5.66
CA GLN A 107 -4.75 2.27 4.31
C GLN A 107 -4.87 1.05 3.40
N PRO A 108 -3.91 0.10 3.35
CA PRO A 108 -4.03 -1.06 2.49
C PRO A 108 -5.32 -1.86 2.72
N MET A 109 -5.67 -2.11 3.98
CA MET A 109 -6.91 -2.79 4.34
C MET A 109 -8.15 -1.97 3.95
N THR A 110 -8.10 -0.66 4.15
CA THR A 110 -9.21 0.24 3.79
C THR A 110 -9.43 0.24 2.29
N MET A 111 -8.38 0.30 1.49
CA MET A 111 -8.45 0.27 0.02
C MET A 111 -8.97 -1.09 -0.49
N PHE A 112 -8.53 -2.19 0.10
CA PHE A 112 -9.08 -3.52 -0.23
C PHE A 112 -10.58 -3.59 0.04
N LYS A 113 -11.03 -3.17 1.23
CA LYS A 113 -12.46 -3.13 1.57
C LYS A 113 -13.25 -2.20 0.65
N TYR A 114 -12.66 -1.07 0.27
CA TYR A 114 -13.31 -0.13 -0.66
C TYR A 114 -13.43 -0.72 -2.07
N ALA A 115 -12.40 -1.41 -2.56
CA ALA A 115 -12.47 -2.13 -3.83
C ALA A 115 -13.57 -3.21 -3.81
N CYS A 116 -13.66 -4.00 -2.74
CA CYS A 116 -14.75 -4.96 -2.56
C CYS A 116 -16.13 -4.28 -2.58
N HIS A 117 -16.27 -3.16 -1.85
CA HIS A 117 -17.52 -2.37 -1.86
C HIS A 117 -17.88 -1.88 -3.27
N LYS A 118 -16.90 -1.33 -4.00
CA LYS A 118 -17.10 -0.89 -5.40
C LYS A 118 -17.50 -2.05 -6.32
N ALA A 119 -16.99 -3.26 -6.05
CA ALA A 119 -17.34 -4.48 -6.79
C ALA A 119 -18.67 -5.10 -6.34
N GLY A 120 -19.33 -4.55 -5.32
CA GLY A 120 -20.59 -5.10 -4.76
C GLY A 120 -20.37 -6.37 -3.91
N ILE A 121 -19.17 -6.58 -3.37
CA ILE A 121 -18.80 -7.76 -2.59
C ILE A 121 -18.96 -7.48 -1.10
N ASP A 122 -19.62 -8.42 -0.42
CA ASP A 122 -19.72 -8.40 1.04
C ASP A 122 -18.44 -8.92 1.68
N VAL A 123 -17.62 -8.00 2.21
CA VAL A 123 -16.33 -8.34 2.84
C VAL A 123 -16.48 -9.29 4.03
N SER A 124 -17.65 -9.37 4.67
CA SER A 124 -17.90 -10.31 5.77
C SER A 124 -17.90 -11.78 5.33
N LYS A 125 -18.04 -12.03 4.05
CA LYS A 125 -17.98 -13.35 3.44
C LYS A 125 -16.58 -13.77 3.00
N ILE A 126 -15.59 -12.89 3.10
CA ILE A 126 -14.20 -13.18 2.76
C ILE A 126 -13.48 -13.66 4.02
N ASN A 127 -12.77 -14.79 3.93
CA ASN A 127 -11.91 -15.23 5.01
C ASN A 127 -10.59 -14.44 4.97
N MET A 128 -10.60 -13.25 5.56
CA MET A 128 -9.42 -12.37 5.60
C MET A 128 -8.42 -12.91 6.62
N ILE A 129 -7.21 -13.26 6.15
CA ILE A 129 -6.11 -13.78 6.96
C ILE A 129 -5.09 -12.67 7.17
N ASP A 130 -4.90 -12.28 8.43
CA ASP A 130 -3.82 -11.40 8.85
C ASP A 130 -2.57 -12.24 9.16
N ALA A 131 -1.59 -12.19 8.29
CA ALA A 131 -0.31 -12.89 8.46
C ALA A 131 0.82 -11.92 8.89
N GLY A 132 0.47 -10.72 9.35
CA GLY A 132 1.42 -9.73 9.83
C GLY A 132 1.83 -8.69 8.78
N ASN A 133 3.12 -8.35 8.72
CA ASN A 133 3.63 -7.36 7.77
C ASN A 133 3.78 -7.93 6.34
N ALA A 134 4.09 -7.08 5.37
CA ALA A 134 4.19 -7.46 3.95
C ALA A 134 5.16 -8.62 3.69
N LYS A 135 6.28 -8.70 4.44
CA LYS A 135 7.25 -9.80 4.29
C LYS A 135 6.71 -11.11 4.85
N GLU A 136 6.02 -11.05 5.99
CA GLU A 136 5.38 -12.22 6.61
C GLU A 136 4.23 -12.73 5.76
N MET A 137 3.42 -11.85 5.17
CA MET A 137 2.37 -12.19 4.22
C MET A 137 2.95 -12.88 2.97
N ASP A 138 4.03 -12.35 2.38
CA ASP A 138 4.69 -12.96 1.24
C ASP A 138 5.19 -14.37 1.57
N ALA A 139 5.85 -14.53 2.70
CA ALA A 139 6.33 -15.84 3.17
C ALA A 139 5.18 -16.82 3.41
N ALA A 140 4.06 -16.38 4.02
CA ALA A 140 2.89 -17.19 4.24
C ALA A 140 2.25 -17.66 2.92
N PHE A 141 2.12 -16.73 1.96
CA PHE A 141 1.61 -17.07 0.63
C PHE A 141 2.51 -18.10 -0.07
N ARG A 142 3.83 -17.89 -0.07
CA ARG A 142 4.80 -18.85 -0.63
C ARG A 142 4.75 -20.22 0.06
N ALA A 143 4.47 -20.27 1.36
CA ALA A 143 4.31 -21.48 2.13
C ALA A 143 2.96 -22.20 1.92
N GLY A 144 2.05 -21.65 1.12
CA GLY A 144 0.77 -22.27 0.80
C GLY A 144 -0.45 -21.72 1.53
N THR A 145 -0.29 -20.68 2.36
CA THR A 145 -1.41 -20.04 3.06
C THR A 145 -2.19 -19.14 2.12
N GLY A 146 -3.52 -19.19 2.19
CA GLY A 146 -4.44 -18.36 1.38
C GLY A 146 -4.53 -18.77 -0.08
N GLN A 147 -5.66 -18.47 -0.69
CA GLN A 147 -5.91 -18.62 -2.12
C GLN A 147 -5.48 -17.39 -2.89
N TYR A 148 -5.64 -16.24 -2.23
CA TYR A 148 -5.28 -14.93 -2.75
C TYR A 148 -4.42 -14.16 -1.76
N ILE A 149 -3.63 -13.22 -2.29
CA ILE A 149 -2.88 -12.27 -1.48
C ILE A 149 -3.03 -10.86 -2.06
N HIS A 150 -3.28 -9.90 -1.17
CA HIS A 150 -3.37 -8.47 -1.47
C HIS A 150 -2.07 -7.77 -1.10
N GLN A 151 -1.29 -7.34 -2.09
CA GLN A 151 0.03 -6.74 -1.88
C GLN A 151 0.27 -5.52 -2.77
N GLN A 152 1.18 -4.67 -2.30
CA GLN A 152 1.68 -3.54 -3.08
C GLN A 152 2.76 -3.99 -4.07
N GLY A 153 2.74 -3.45 -5.30
CA GLY A 153 3.83 -3.65 -6.26
C GLY A 153 5.19 -3.17 -5.71
N PRO A 154 6.29 -3.81 -6.11
CA PRO A 154 6.42 -4.85 -7.13
C PRO A 154 6.33 -6.31 -6.61
N ALA A 155 5.96 -6.54 -5.35
CA ALA A 155 5.92 -7.88 -4.78
C ALA A 155 4.98 -8.86 -5.55
N PRO A 156 3.77 -8.48 -5.98
CA PRO A 156 2.92 -9.33 -6.80
C PRO A 156 3.58 -9.79 -8.10
N GLN A 157 4.27 -8.87 -8.80
CA GLN A 157 4.97 -9.17 -10.03
C GLN A 157 6.16 -10.12 -9.80
N GLN A 158 6.81 -10.03 -8.62
CA GLN A 158 7.86 -10.96 -8.25
C GLN A 158 7.30 -12.37 -7.95
N ILE A 159 6.16 -12.46 -7.26
CA ILE A 159 5.45 -13.74 -7.04
C ILE A 159 5.11 -14.41 -8.39
N GLU A 160 4.66 -13.62 -9.36
CA GLU A 160 4.34 -14.12 -10.70
C GLU A 160 5.60 -14.55 -11.47
N ALA A 161 6.66 -13.76 -11.44
CA ALA A 161 7.93 -14.11 -12.06
C ALA A 161 8.57 -15.38 -11.47
N ASP A 162 8.36 -15.60 -10.18
CA ASP A 162 8.82 -16.81 -9.47
C ASP A 162 7.91 -18.03 -9.72
N GLY A 163 6.80 -17.90 -10.45
CA GLY A 163 5.85 -18.96 -10.74
C GLY A 163 5.04 -19.45 -9.53
N VAL A 164 4.94 -18.62 -8.48
CA VAL A 164 4.22 -18.95 -7.23
C VAL A 164 2.75 -18.54 -7.28
N GLY A 165 2.40 -17.57 -8.10
CA GLY A 165 1.05 -17.07 -8.27
C GLY A 165 0.90 -16.24 -9.53
N HIS A 166 -0.31 -15.70 -9.73
CA HIS A 166 -0.71 -14.95 -10.93
C HIS A 166 -1.44 -13.68 -10.51
N VAL A 167 -1.00 -12.54 -11.00
CA VAL A 167 -1.71 -11.27 -10.79
C VAL A 167 -3.04 -11.33 -11.53
N VAL A 168 -4.15 -11.23 -10.79
CA VAL A 168 -5.51 -11.34 -11.34
C VAL A 168 -6.28 -10.02 -11.35
N ALA A 169 -5.91 -9.07 -10.49
CA ALA A 169 -6.52 -7.75 -10.48
C ALA A 169 -5.56 -6.68 -9.96
N ALA A 170 -5.68 -5.46 -10.51
CA ALA A 170 -5.13 -4.25 -9.94
C ALA A 170 -6.24 -3.47 -9.22
N LEU A 171 -5.97 -2.93 -8.04
CA LEU A 171 -6.95 -2.16 -7.30
C LEU A 171 -7.11 -0.73 -7.84
N GLY A 172 -6.03 -0.13 -8.31
CA GLY A 172 -6.03 1.25 -8.80
C GLY A 172 -7.20 1.58 -9.74
N PRO A 173 -7.47 0.82 -10.80
CA PRO A 173 -8.59 1.07 -11.69
C PRO A 173 -9.99 1.00 -11.02
N MET A 174 -10.08 0.32 -9.88
CA MET A 174 -11.32 0.19 -9.12
C MET A 174 -11.56 1.35 -8.16
N VAL A 175 -10.50 1.88 -7.58
CA VAL A 175 -10.61 2.82 -6.45
C VAL A 175 -10.20 4.25 -6.82
N GLY A 176 -9.54 4.44 -7.95
CA GLY A 176 -9.08 5.74 -8.44
C GLY A 176 -7.71 6.10 -7.96
#